data_3988df2394081695aa598b35bdd55358
#
_entry.id   3988df2394081695aa598b35bdd55358
#
_cell.length_a   1.000
_cell.length_b   1.000
_cell.length_c   1.000
_cell.angle_alpha   90.00
_cell.angle_beta   90.00
_cell.angle_gamma   90.00
#
_symmetry.space_group_name_H-M   'P 1'
#
loop_
_entity.id
_entity.type
_entity.pdbx_description
1 polymer ?
#
loop_
_entity_poly.entity_id
_entity_poly.type
_entity_poly.pdbx_seq_one_letter_code
_entity_poly.pdbx_strand_id
1 'polypeptide(L)'
;MKILIVDDEPHLRMLIQQSLEDLEDEGVELFLAADGEQALEVIRAEEPRLVLLDVMMPKKNGFDVCATIQYELGMTETYVILLTAKGQEVDRLRGQEAGADQYMTKPFDPDALMAKARAVLGI
;
A
#
# COMPACT_ATOMS: atom_id res chain seq x y z
N MET A 1 2.37 2.04 -15.35
CA MET A 1 2.14 2.40 -13.95
C MET A 1 2.31 1.18 -13.07
N LYS A 2 2.74 1.39 -11.84
CA LYS A 2 3.11 0.29 -10.94
C LYS A 2 2.40 0.43 -9.60
N ILE A 3 1.93 -0.70 -9.06
CA ILE A 3 1.32 -0.78 -7.73
C ILE A 3 2.11 -1.81 -6.92
N LEU A 4 2.43 -1.46 -5.68
CA LEU A 4 3.03 -2.39 -4.73
C LEU A 4 2.00 -2.78 -3.67
N ILE A 5 1.86 -4.07 -3.45
CA ILE A 5 0.96 -4.64 -2.43
C ILE A 5 1.83 -5.24 -1.33
N VAL A 6 1.70 -4.73 -0.11
CA VAL A 6 2.51 -5.15 1.03
C VAL A 6 1.63 -5.69 2.13
N ASP A 7 1.74 -6.98 2.40
CA ASP A 7 1.03 -7.64 3.48
C ASP A 7 1.81 -8.90 3.86
N ASP A 8 1.99 -9.16 5.15
CA ASP A 8 2.70 -10.34 5.61
C ASP A 8 1.85 -11.60 5.57
N GLU A 9 0.53 -11.46 5.45
CA GLU A 9 -0.37 -12.60 5.35
C GLU A 9 -0.58 -12.99 3.88
N PRO A 10 -0.16 -14.21 3.47
CA PRO A 10 -0.24 -14.62 2.07
C PRO A 10 -1.65 -14.61 1.48
N HIS A 11 -2.66 -15.01 2.26
CA HIS A 11 -4.05 -15.02 1.79
C HIS A 11 -4.54 -13.62 1.47
N LEU A 12 -4.25 -12.66 2.34
CA LEU A 12 -4.70 -11.30 2.17
C LEU A 12 -3.98 -10.62 1.01
N ARG A 13 -2.68 -10.87 0.90
CA ARG A 13 -1.87 -10.39 -0.21
C ARG A 13 -2.43 -10.89 -1.55
N MET A 14 -2.76 -12.19 -1.61
CA MET A 14 -3.36 -12.79 -2.79
C MET A 14 -4.74 -12.19 -3.10
N LEU A 15 -5.56 -11.97 -2.08
CA LEU A 15 -6.89 -11.38 -2.26
C LEU A 15 -6.81 -9.97 -2.85
N ILE A 16 -5.88 -9.17 -2.36
CA ILE A 16 -5.66 -7.82 -2.88
C ILE A 16 -5.19 -7.90 -4.33
N GLN A 17 -4.25 -8.79 -4.63
CA GLN A 17 -3.75 -8.99 -5.99
C GLN A 17 -4.88 -9.38 -6.94
N GLN A 18 -5.72 -10.32 -6.54
CA GLN A 18 -6.87 -10.75 -7.36
C GLN A 18 -7.87 -9.63 -7.57
N SER A 19 -8.07 -8.81 -6.54
CA SER A 19 -8.99 -7.67 -6.63
C SER A 19 -8.54 -6.62 -7.65
N LEU A 20 -7.25 -6.57 -7.95
CA LEU A 20 -6.65 -5.57 -8.83
C LEU A 20 -6.15 -6.16 -10.15
N GLU A 21 -6.29 -7.47 -10.37
CA GLU A 21 -5.68 -8.10 -11.56
C GLU A 21 -6.20 -7.57 -12.88
N ASP A 22 -7.44 -7.06 -12.94
CA ASP A 22 -7.98 -6.46 -14.16
C ASP A 22 -7.15 -5.25 -14.62
N LEU A 23 -6.46 -4.59 -13.71
CA LEU A 23 -5.60 -3.46 -14.05
C LEU A 23 -4.36 -3.91 -14.86
N GLU A 24 -3.95 -5.17 -14.72
CA GLU A 24 -2.84 -5.69 -15.51
C GLU A 24 -3.15 -5.65 -17.02
N ASP A 25 -4.40 -5.88 -17.38
CA ASP A 25 -4.85 -5.78 -18.77
C ASP A 25 -4.79 -4.34 -19.31
N GLU A 26 -4.73 -3.36 -18.40
CA GLU A 26 -4.63 -1.96 -18.75
C GLU A 26 -3.19 -1.43 -18.66
N GLY A 27 -2.22 -2.32 -18.56
CA GLY A 27 -0.81 -1.96 -18.54
C GLY A 27 -0.23 -1.63 -17.16
N VAL A 28 -0.96 -1.93 -16.09
CA VAL A 28 -0.49 -1.75 -14.72
C VAL A 28 0.30 -2.97 -14.26
N GLU A 29 1.49 -2.77 -13.72
CA GLU A 29 2.29 -3.84 -13.12
C GLU A 29 2.01 -3.93 -11.63
N LEU A 30 1.75 -5.14 -11.14
CA LEU A 30 1.52 -5.39 -9.72
C LEU A 30 2.75 -6.07 -9.12
N PHE A 31 3.26 -5.48 -8.03
CA PHE A 31 4.38 -6.04 -7.28
C PHE A 31 3.91 -6.44 -5.89
N LEU A 32 4.55 -7.45 -5.31
CA LEU A 32 4.18 -7.98 -4.00
C LEU A 32 5.38 -7.93 -3.06
N ALA A 33 5.12 -7.63 -1.78
CA ALA A 33 6.11 -7.72 -0.73
C ALA A 33 5.47 -8.30 0.53
N ALA A 34 6.24 -9.08 1.27
CA ALA A 34 5.74 -9.78 2.45
C ALA A 34 6.14 -9.10 3.77
N ASP A 35 7.03 -8.13 3.72
CA ASP A 35 7.45 -7.38 4.91
C ASP A 35 7.96 -6.00 4.51
N GLY A 36 8.25 -5.17 5.52
CA GLY A 36 8.66 -3.79 5.28
C GLY A 36 10.00 -3.64 4.59
N GLU A 37 10.93 -4.55 4.81
CA GLU A 37 12.24 -4.49 4.15
C GLU A 37 12.12 -4.80 2.66
N GLN A 38 11.38 -5.84 2.32
CA GLN A 38 11.08 -6.16 0.92
C GLN A 38 10.34 -5.01 0.23
N ALA A 39 9.38 -4.41 0.95
CA ALA A 39 8.64 -3.27 0.43
C ALA A 39 9.58 -2.13 0.04
N LEU A 40 10.53 -1.78 0.90
CA LEU A 40 11.46 -0.70 0.62
C LEU A 40 12.39 -1.03 -0.55
N GLU A 41 12.79 -2.29 -0.71
CA GLU A 41 13.59 -2.71 -1.87
C GLU A 41 12.83 -2.46 -3.17
N VAL A 42 11.56 -2.88 -3.23
CA VAL A 42 10.73 -2.69 -4.41
C VAL A 42 10.47 -1.20 -4.66
N ILE A 43 10.18 -0.45 -3.60
CA ILE A 43 9.91 0.99 -3.71
C ILE A 43 11.12 1.71 -4.31
N ARG A 44 12.31 1.41 -3.85
CA ARG A 44 13.53 2.05 -4.38
C ARG A 44 13.82 1.66 -5.84
N ALA A 45 13.57 0.39 -6.19
CA ALA A 45 13.87 -0.11 -7.54
C ALA A 45 12.82 0.27 -8.56
N GLU A 46 11.54 0.21 -8.19
CA GLU A 46 10.42 0.33 -9.14
C GLU A 46 9.67 1.64 -9.07
N GLU A 47 9.82 2.39 -7.99
CA GLU A 47 9.13 3.67 -7.75
C GLU A 47 7.63 3.59 -8.06
N PRO A 48 6.87 2.71 -7.36
CA PRO A 48 5.46 2.51 -7.65
C PRO A 48 4.65 3.78 -7.41
N ARG A 49 3.62 3.96 -8.22
CA ARG A 49 2.71 5.10 -8.07
C ARG A 49 1.80 4.95 -6.85
N LEU A 50 1.41 3.72 -6.54
CA LEU A 50 0.53 3.38 -5.44
C LEU A 50 1.15 2.27 -4.60
N VAL A 51 1.14 2.45 -3.28
CA VAL A 51 1.54 1.42 -2.32
C VAL A 51 0.36 1.12 -1.40
N LEU A 52 -0.09 -0.13 -1.41
CA LEU A 52 -1.09 -0.64 -0.47
C LEU A 52 -0.33 -1.33 0.64
N LEU A 53 -0.39 -0.80 1.84
CA LEU A 53 0.58 -1.10 2.89
C LEU A 53 -0.10 -1.49 4.19
N ASP A 54 0.04 -2.76 4.57
CA ASP A 54 -0.44 -3.22 5.87
C ASP A 54 0.35 -2.55 6.99
N VAL A 55 -0.35 -2.17 8.06
CA VAL A 55 0.26 -1.53 9.22
C VAL A 55 1.02 -2.54 10.06
N MET A 56 0.42 -3.71 10.31
CA MET A 56 0.98 -4.71 11.23
C MET A 56 1.81 -5.74 10.49
N MET A 57 3.13 -5.50 10.44
CA MET A 57 4.07 -6.40 9.78
C MET A 57 5.32 -6.61 10.63
N PRO A 58 6.00 -7.77 10.49
CA PRO A 58 7.29 -7.96 11.15
C PRO A 58 8.38 -7.07 10.53
N LYS A 59 9.50 -6.93 11.21
CA LYS A 59 10.68 -6.16 10.85
C LYS A 59 10.40 -4.67 10.84
N LYS A 60 9.73 -4.14 9.82
CA LYS A 60 9.29 -2.74 9.77
C LYS A 60 7.79 -2.70 9.59
N ASN A 61 7.08 -2.00 10.48
CA ASN A 61 5.64 -1.83 10.34
C ASN A 61 5.32 -0.83 9.23
N GLY A 62 4.02 -0.74 8.88
CA GLY A 62 3.60 0.14 7.79
C GLY A 62 3.86 1.61 8.03
N PHE A 63 3.82 2.06 9.27
CA PHE A 63 4.13 3.47 9.58
C PHE A 63 5.60 3.79 9.28
N ASP A 64 6.50 2.88 9.65
CA ASP A 64 7.93 3.07 9.39
C ASP A 64 8.23 3.10 7.89
N VAL A 65 7.61 2.20 7.13
CA VAL A 65 7.78 2.19 5.67
C VAL A 65 7.25 3.48 5.06
N CYS A 66 6.07 3.92 5.48
CA CYS A 66 5.45 5.14 5.00
C CYS A 66 6.34 6.36 5.29
N ALA A 67 6.85 6.47 6.51
CA ALA A 67 7.74 7.57 6.90
C ALA A 67 9.03 7.56 6.08
N THR A 68 9.58 6.39 5.80
CA THR A 68 10.76 6.26 4.95
C THR A 68 10.49 6.77 3.54
N ILE A 69 9.35 6.40 2.95
CA ILE A 69 8.96 6.88 1.62
C ILE A 69 8.87 8.40 1.59
N GLN A 70 8.19 8.99 2.57
CA GLN A 70 7.86 10.40 2.55
C GLN A 70 9.02 11.29 2.97
N TYR A 71 9.76 10.88 4.00
CA TYR A 71 10.76 11.76 4.63
C TYR A 71 12.20 11.43 4.30
N GLU A 72 12.53 10.15 4.13
CA GLU A 72 13.90 9.75 3.79
C GLU A 72 14.14 9.69 2.29
N LEU A 73 13.20 9.10 1.54
CA LEU A 73 13.32 8.96 0.10
C LEU A 73 12.75 10.14 -0.68
N GLY A 74 11.90 10.94 -0.03
CA GLY A 74 11.29 12.10 -0.66
C GLY A 74 10.41 11.78 -1.87
N MET A 75 9.81 10.60 -1.89
CA MET A 75 8.98 10.15 -3.02
C MET A 75 7.56 10.72 -2.91
N THR A 76 7.42 12.01 -3.17
CA THR A 76 6.15 12.72 -2.99
C THR A 76 5.07 12.30 -3.98
N GLU A 77 5.43 11.66 -5.08
CA GLU A 77 4.46 11.18 -6.07
C GLU A 77 3.96 9.77 -5.77
N THR A 78 4.56 9.07 -4.82
CA THR A 78 4.08 7.76 -4.39
C THR A 78 2.92 7.96 -3.43
N TYR A 79 1.75 7.46 -3.82
CA TYR A 79 0.54 7.52 -3.00
C TYR A 79 0.48 6.31 -2.08
N VAL A 80 0.35 6.53 -0.78
CA VAL A 80 0.34 5.44 0.21
C VAL A 80 -1.03 5.32 0.85
N ILE A 81 -1.62 4.13 0.73
CA ILE A 81 -2.85 3.76 1.43
C ILE A 81 -2.48 2.74 2.50
N LEU A 82 -2.67 3.10 3.76
CA LEU A 82 -2.46 2.17 4.87
C LEU A 82 -3.69 1.29 5.08
N LEU A 83 -3.46 -0.01 5.23
CA LEU A 83 -4.51 -0.99 5.50
C LEU A 83 -4.50 -1.33 6.98
N THR A 84 -5.56 -0.98 7.69
CA THR A 84 -5.64 -1.12 9.14
C THR A 84 -6.74 -2.08 9.55
N ALA A 85 -6.60 -2.68 10.74
CA ALA A 85 -7.66 -3.49 11.31
C ALA A 85 -8.79 -2.59 11.84
N LYS A 86 -10.02 -3.11 11.78
CA LYS A 86 -11.20 -2.41 12.26
C LYS A 86 -11.04 -2.05 13.74
N GLY A 87 -11.34 -0.82 14.10
CA GLY A 87 -11.31 -0.37 15.49
C GLY A 87 -9.99 0.26 15.94
N GLN A 88 -9.00 0.36 15.07
CA GLN A 88 -7.69 0.94 15.40
C GLN A 88 -7.63 2.44 15.03
N GLU A 89 -8.52 3.23 15.61
CA GLU A 89 -8.59 4.66 15.28
C GLU A 89 -7.34 5.43 15.71
N VAL A 90 -6.70 5.01 16.77
CA VAL A 90 -5.46 5.63 17.25
C VAL A 90 -4.36 5.58 16.20
N ASP A 91 -4.41 4.58 15.32
CA ASP A 91 -3.44 4.41 14.25
C ASP A 91 -3.56 5.45 13.14
N ARG A 92 -4.72 6.10 13.01
CA ARG A 92 -4.91 7.16 12.01
C ARG A 92 -3.98 8.33 12.25
N LEU A 93 -3.81 8.71 13.51
CA LEU A 93 -2.92 9.81 13.85
C LEU A 93 -1.47 9.47 13.52
N ARG A 94 -1.03 8.26 13.86
CA ARG A 94 0.31 7.79 13.52
C ARG A 94 0.54 7.76 12.01
N GLY A 95 -0.47 7.34 11.25
CA GLY A 95 -0.37 7.32 9.80
C GLY A 95 -0.27 8.72 9.20
N GLN A 96 -1.03 9.67 9.71
CA GLN A 96 -0.93 11.06 9.29
C GLN A 96 0.46 11.63 9.58
N GLU A 97 1.00 11.35 10.75
CA GLU A 97 2.36 11.75 11.12
C GLU A 97 3.41 11.11 10.23
N ALA A 98 3.18 9.87 9.80
CA ALA A 98 4.08 9.16 8.88
C ALA A 98 3.93 9.61 7.43
N GLY A 99 2.91 10.42 7.11
CA GLY A 99 2.71 10.96 5.77
C GLY A 99 1.86 10.09 4.85
N ALA A 100 1.02 9.21 5.41
CA ALA A 100 0.10 8.41 4.60
C ALA A 100 -0.97 9.29 3.94
N ASP A 101 -1.31 8.97 2.70
CA ASP A 101 -2.30 9.72 1.95
C ASP A 101 -3.72 9.29 2.27
N GLN A 102 -3.91 8.02 2.56
CA GLN A 102 -5.23 7.48 2.88
C GLN A 102 -5.16 6.25 3.76
N TYR A 103 -6.32 5.86 4.29
CA TYR A 103 -6.52 4.62 5.03
C TYR A 103 -7.63 3.81 4.43
N MET A 104 -7.53 2.47 4.57
CA MET A 104 -8.67 1.57 4.39
C MET A 104 -8.70 0.60 5.56
N THR A 105 -9.90 0.39 6.10
CA THR A 105 -10.11 -0.55 7.19
C THR A 105 -10.38 -1.93 6.64
N LYS A 106 -9.75 -2.95 7.20
CA LYS A 106 -10.03 -4.35 6.88
C LYS A 106 -11.24 -4.83 7.68
N PRO A 107 -12.12 -5.65 7.13
CA PRO A 107 -12.15 -6.08 5.74
C PRO A 107 -12.60 -4.95 4.79
N PHE A 108 -12.04 -4.90 3.60
CA PHE A 108 -12.38 -3.89 2.60
C PHE A 108 -13.20 -4.51 1.47
N ASP A 109 -13.98 -3.67 0.81
CA ASP A 109 -14.72 -4.06 -0.39
C ASP A 109 -13.76 -4.05 -1.60
N PRO A 110 -13.62 -5.17 -2.34
CA PRO A 110 -12.76 -5.20 -3.53
C PRO A 110 -13.10 -4.14 -4.57
N ASP A 111 -14.38 -3.82 -4.76
CA ASP A 111 -14.80 -2.78 -5.70
C ASP A 111 -14.37 -1.40 -5.24
N ALA A 112 -14.43 -1.13 -3.93
CA ALA A 112 -13.95 0.12 -3.36
C ALA A 112 -12.44 0.26 -3.51
N LEU A 113 -11.71 -0.84 -3.32
CA LEU A 113 -10.26 -0.86 -3.51
C LEU A 113 -9.89 -0.57 -4.97
N MET A 114 -10.57 -1.22 -5.91
CA MET A 114 -10.37 -0.98 -7.34
C MET A 114 -10.64 0.48 -7.71
N ALA A 115 -11.74 1.05 -7.20
CA ALA A 115 -12.08 2.44 -7.47
C ALA A 115 -11.00 3.41 -6.95
N LYS A 116 -10.46 3.16 -5.75
CA LYS A 116 -9.39 3.97 -5.21
C LYS A 116 -8.10 3.86 -6.03
N ALA A 117 -7.75 2.64 -6.44
CA ALA A 117 -6.57 2.41 -7.26
C ALA A 117 -6.68 3.16 -8.60
N ARG A 118 -7.83 3.07 -9.25
CA ARG A 118 -8.06 3.79 -10.51
C ARG A 118 -7.97 5.29 -10.33
N ALA A 119 -8.55 5.82 -9.26
CA ALA A 119 -8.50 7.25 -8.97
C ALA A 119 -7.06 7.75 -8.78
N VAL A 120 -6.24 7.00 -8.05
CA VAL A 120 -4.83 7.34 -7.82
C VAL A 120 -4.04 7.30 -9.12
N LEU A 121 -4.27 6.29 -9.95
CA LEU A 121 -3.56 6.12 -11.22
C LEU A 121 -4.10 7.01 -12.35
N GLY A 122 -5.28 7.59 -12.18
CA GLY A 122 -5.90 8.43 -13.19
C GLY A 122 -6.47 7.67 -14.39
N ILE A 123 -6.96 6.48 -14.14
CA ILE A 123 -7.49 5.62 -15.22
C ILE A 123 -8.92 5.15 -14.98
#